data_9a6c33a3f80d4845e620c2f8dc6cb895
#
_entry.id   9a6c33a3f80d4845e620c2f8dc6cb895
#
_cell.length_a   1.000
_cell.length_b   1.000
_cell.length_c   1.000
_cell.angle_alpha   90.00
_cell.angle_beta   90.00
_cell.angle_gamma   90.00
#
_symmetry.space_group_name_H-M   'P 1'
#
loop_
_entity.id
_entity.type
_entity.pdbx_description
1 polymer ?
#
loop_
_entity_poly.entity_id
_entity_poly.type
_entity_poly.pdbx_seq_one_letter_code
_entity_poly.pdbx_strand_id
1 'polypeptide(L)'
;MIEVSNLTKEFKKKGGETFAAVDGLSFTVNKGEIVALLGVNGAGKTTTLRMLSTVLKPTGGAATVEGYDIYSEPQKVRKNMGFLSGDTGLYARLTARETITYFGRLYDVPDAKITERIEEVAGFLSMEEFLDRKVDFLSTGMKQKVSIARSIVHDPPVMIFDEPTSGLDILTAKNIVSFVRKCRDDGKSVLFTTHIMREAERIADRVVMIHAGKLLTQGTLDELRAETDLNDLDDIFVYYVDKLKAEGVADELA
;
A
#
# COMPACT_ATOMS: atom_id res chain seq x y z
N MET A 1 7.22 4.03 10.86
CA MET A 1 8.00 4.79 9.85
C MET A 1 8.55 3.83 8.81
N ILE A 2 8.56 4.24 7.53
CA ILE A 2 9.20 3.50 6.44
C ILE A 2 10.31 4.38 5.87
N GLU A 3 11.48 3.81 5.63
CA GLU A 3 12.59 4.49 4.96
C GLU A 3 13.06 3.63 3.79
N VAL A 4 13.18 4.23 2.61
CA VAL A 4 13.58 3.57 1.38
C VAL A 4 14.76 4.32 0.78
N SER A 5 15.85 3.61 0.48
CA SER A 5 17.11 4.19 -0.03
C SER A 5 17.61 3.41 -1.22
N ASN A 6 17.56 4.03 -2.40
CA ASN A 6 18.03 3.49 -3.69
C ASN A 6 17.50 2.06 -3.97
N LEU A 7 16.25 1.79 -3.56
CA LEU A 7 15.65 0.47 -3.67
C LEU A 7 15.51 0.06 -5.13
N THR A 8 16.03 -1.12 -5.48
CA THR A 8 16.08 -1.60 -6.86
C THR A 8 15.58 -3.02 -6.96
N LYS A 9 14.82 -3.31 -8.02
CA LYS A 9 14.39 -4.66 -8.37
C LYS A 9 14.49 -4.91 -9.85
N GLU A 10 15.38 -5.81 -10.20
CA GLU A 10 15.55 -6.33 -11.55
C GLU A 10 14.92 -7.72 -11.71
N PHE A 11 14.36 -7.95 -12.89
CA PHE A 11 13.86 -9.24 -13.33
C PHE A 11 14.53 -9.67 -14.63
N LYS A 12 14.71 -10.97 -14.82
CA LYS A 12 15.21 -11.53 -16.10
C LYS A 12 14.05 -11.79 -17.03
N LYS A 13 14.12 -11.26 -18.26
CA LYS A 13 13.21 -11.62 -19.37
C LYS A 13 13.53 -13.02 -19.91
N LYS A 14 12.55 -13.64 -20.61
CA LYS A 14 12.81 -14.82 -21.42
C LYS A 14 13.76 -14.41 -22.55
N GLY A 15 15.01 -14.82 -22.45
CA GLY A 15 16.07 -14.38 -23.41
C GLY A 15 17.34 -13.90 -22.71
N GLY A 16 17.31 -13.72 -21.38
CA GLY A 16 18.50 -13.40 -20.58
C GLY A 16 18.70 -11.91 -20.31
N GLU A 17 18.00 -11.03 -21.01
CA GLU A 17 17.99 -9.60 -20.72
C GLU A 17 17.38 -9.32 -19.34
N THR A 18 17.93 -8.36 -18.62
CA THR A 18 17.37 -7.86 -17.37
C THR A 18 16.60 -6.56 -17.64
N PHE A 19 15.53 -6.35 -16.87
CA PHE A 19 14.84 -5.06 -16.80
C PHE A 19 14.62 -4.67 -15.35
N ALA A 20 14.76 -3.41 -15.04
CA ALA A 20 14.50 -2.87 -13.70
C ALA A 20 13.01 -2.51 -13.58
N ALA A 21 12.27 -3.27 -12.77
CA ALA A 21 10.90 -2.94 -12.42
C ALA A 21 10.82 -1.82 -11.35
N VAL A 22 11.89 -1.64 -10.58
CA VAL A 22 12.13 -0.53 -9.66
C VAL A 22 13.61 -0.19 -9.74
N ASP A 23 13.95 1.07 -9.95
CA ASP A 23 15.30 1.55 -10.23
C ASP A 23 15.66 2.73 -9.31
N GLY A 24 16.41 2.47 -8.26
CA GLY A 24 16.97 3.45 -7.36
C GLY A 24 15.94 4.28 -6.56
N LEU A 25 14.77 3.73 -6.25
CA LEU A 25 13.69 4.44 -5.58
C LEU A 25 14.07 4.83 -4.14
N SER A 26 13.89 6.12 -3.80
CA SER A 26 14.17 6.64 -2.45
C SER A 26 13.03 7.54 -1.97
N PHE A 27 12.44 7.21 -0.82
CA PHE A 27 11.40 8.00 -0.16
C PHE A 27 11.23 7.58 1.30
N THR A 28 10.46 8.34 2.06
CA THR A 28 10.11 8.05 3.46
C THR A 28 8.61 8.12 3.68
N VAL A 29 8.11 7.42 4.71
CA VAL A 29 6.76 7.57 5.26
C VAL A 29 6.88 7.76 6.76
N ASN A 30 6.52 8.92 7.26
CA ASN A 30 6.64 9.26 8.67
C ASN A 30 5.49 8.69 9.51
N LYS A 31 5.61 8.73 10.82
CA LYS A 31 4.50 8.42 11.74
C LYS A 31 3.42 9.50 11.63
N GLY A 32 2.17 9.08 11.62
CA GLY A 32 1.03 9.99 11.45
C GLY A 32 0.95 10.63 10.06
N GLU A 33 1.51 9.96 9.04
CA GLU A 33 1.52 10.44 7.65
C GLU A 33 0.87 9.41 6.72
N ILE A 34 0.08 9.89 5.77
CA ILE A 34 -0.40 9.12 4.62
C ILE A 34 0.39 9.52 3.38
N VAL A 35 1.17 8.60 2.84
CA VAL A 35 1.87 8.77 1.57
C VAL A 35 1.19 7.95 0.47
N ALA A 36 0.88 8.58 -0.65
CA ALA A 36 0.40 7.90 -1.85
C ALA A 36 1.55 7.62 -2.81
N LEU A 37 1.79 6.35 -3.13
CA LEU A 37 2.70 5.94 -4.20
C LEU A 37 1.90 5.86 -5.50
N LEU A 38 2.08 6.85 -6.37
CA LEU A 38 1.32 7.08 -7.60
C LEU A 38 2.08 6.64 -8.83
N GLY A 39 1.36 6.18 -9.84
CA GLY A 39 1.91 5.85 -11.13
C GLY A 39 0.94 5.02 -11.96
N VAL A 40 1.15 4.97 -13.24
CA VAL A 40 0.39 4.13 -14.18
C VAL A 40 0.60 2.63 -13.90
N ASN A 41 -0.20 1.78 -14.54
CA ASN A 41 0.00 0.34 -14.46
C ASN A 41 1.38 -0.02 -15.02
N GLY A 42 2.09 -0.91 -14.32
CA GLY A 42 3.48 -1.26 -14.68
C GLY A 42 4.55 -0.31 -14.17
N ALA A 43 4.21 0.82 -13.51
CA ALA A 43 5.19 1.78 -13.00
C ALA A 43 6.10 1.26 -11.87
N GLY A 44 5.83 0.07 -11.29
CA GLY A 44 6.64 -0.52 -10.21
C GLY A 44 6.00 -0.46 -8.82
N LYS A 45 4.76 0.09 -8.67
CA LYS A 45 4.06 0.24 -7.38
C LYS A 45 3.97 -1.07 -6.59
N THR A 46 3.29 -2.07 -7.13
CA THR A 46 3.12 -3.39 -6.48
C THR A 46 4.46 -4.07 -6.20
N THR A 47 5.45 -3.93 -7.11
CA THR A 47 6.80 -4.47 -6.90
C THR A 47 7.46 -3.82 -5.69
N THR A 48 7.37 -2.50 -5.54
CA THR A 48 7.86 -1.75 -4.38
C THR A 48 7.20 -2.24 -3.10
N LEU A 49 5.86 -2.34 -3.09
CA LEU A 49 5.14 -2.81 -1.90
C LEU A 49 5.50 -4.27 -1.54
N ARG A 50 5.68 -5.15 -2.53
CA ARG A 50 6.12 -6.53 -2.30
C ARG A 50 7.53 -6.63 -1.73
N MET A 51 8.43 -5.70 -2.06
CA MET A 51 9.75 -5.63 -1.41
C MET A 51 9.63 -5.15 0.03
N LEU A 52 8.90 -4.06 0.27
CA LEU A 52 8.67 -3.52 1.62
C LEU A 52 7.99 -4.55 2.54
N SER A 53 7.04 -5.31 2.00
CA SER A 53 6.34 -6.38 2.73
C SER A 53 7.13 -7.69 2.85
N THR A 54 8.39 -7.70 2.46
CA THR A 54 9.30 -8.86 2.53
C THR A 54 8.87 -10.08 1.68
N VAL A 55 7.88 -9.92 0.80
CA VAL A 55 7.42 -10.96 -0.15
C VAL A 55 8.43 -11.13 -1.29
N LEU A 56 9.11 -10.04 -1.67
CA LEU A 56 10.07 -10.01 -2.77
C LEU A 56 11.41 -9.46 -2.26
N LYS A 57 12.49 -10.18 -2.56
CA LYS A 57 13.85 -9.71 -2.24
C LYS A 57 14.27 -8.61 -3.21
N PRO A 58 14.78 -7.46 -2.74
CA PRO A 58 15.40 -6.46 -3.60
C PRO A 58 16.68 -7.00 -4.27
N THR A 59 17.07 -6.42 -5.41
CA THR A 59 18.36 -6.68 -6.07
C THR A 59 19.40 -5.64 -5.69
N GLY A 60 19.00 -4.48 -5.19
CA GLY A 60 19.88 -3.41 -4.71
C GLY A 60 19.16 -2.45 -3.79
N GLY A 61 19.93 -1.56 -3.16
CA GLY A 61 19.41 -0.61 -2.19
C GLY A 61 19.00 -1.24 -0.86
N ALA A 62 18.34 -0.45 -0.02
CA ALA A 62 17.86 -0.86 1.30
C ALA A 62 16.52 -0.23 1.64
N ALA A 63 15.76 -0.86 2.53
CA ALA A 63 14.60 -0.24 3.15
C ALA A 63 14.41 -0.75 4.58
N THR A 64 13.84 0.09 5.43
CA THR A 64 13.48 -0.27 6.80
C THR A 64 12.00 0.00 7.08
N VAL A 65 11.42 -0.81 7.97
CA VAL A 65 10.07 -0.63 8.53
C VAL A 65 10.20 -0.63 10.04
N GLU A 66 9.84 0.46 10.71
CA GLU A 66 10.06 0.68 12.14
C GLU A 66 11.54 0.39 12.56
N GLY A 67 12.49 0.78 11.70
CA GLY A 67 13.92 0.58 11.92
C GLY A 67 14.42 -0.84 11.64
N TYR A 68 13.57 -1.79 11.29
CA TYR A 68 13.96 -3.15 10.93
C TYR A 68 14.19 -3.28 9.43
N ASP A 69 15.34 -3.80 9.03
CA ASP A 69 15.69 -4.01 7.62
C ASP A 69 14.83 -5.12 6.98
N ILE A 70 14.27 -4.82 5.81
CA ILE A 70 13.33 -5.72 5.10
C ILE A 70 13.95 -7.05 4.66
N TYR A 71 15.26 -7.14 4.55
CA TYR A 71 15.96 -8.32 4.08
C TYR A 71 16.52 -9.15 5.23
N SER A 72 17.22 -8.53 6.18
CA SER A 72 17.88 -9.23 7.29
C SER A 72 16.95 -9.51 8.47
N GLU A 73 15.87 -8.74 8.64
CA GLU A 73 14.94 -8.85 9.77
C GLU A 73 13.46 -9.02 9.34
N PRO A 74 13.13 -9.86 8.33
CA PRO A 74 11.80 -9.89 7.72
C PRO A 74 10.68 -10.27 8.68
N GLN A 75 10.96 -11.06 9.71
CA GLN A 75 9.95 -11.44 10.71
C GLN A 75 9.54 -10.24 11.58
N LYS A 76 10.50 -9.39 11.97
CA LYS A 76 10.23 -8.17 12.73
C LYS A 76 9.46 -7.15 11.87
N VAL A 77 9.85 -7.00 10.60
CA VAL A 77 9.12 -6.18 9.63
C VAL A 77 7.65 -6.61 9.56
N ARG A 78 7.37 -7.90 9.33
CA ARG A 78 5.99 -8.41 9.26
C ARG A 78 5.18 -8.22 10.55
N LYS A 79 5.81 -8.32 11.72
CA LYS A 79 5.13 -8.06 13.01
C LYS A 79 4.73 -6.59 13.19
N ASN A 80 5.45 -5.68 12.55
CA ASN A 80 5.22 -4.22 12.66
C ASN A 80 4.43 -3.65 11.46
N MET A 81 3.92 -4.50 10.56
CA MET A 81 3.27 -4.05 9.34
C MET A 81 1.99 -4.81 9.04
N GLY A 82 0.93 -4.08 8.71
CA GLY A 82 -0.25 -4.60 8.03
C GLY A 82 -0.12 -4.42 6.53
N PHE A 83 -0.18 -5.52 5.77
CA PHE A 83 -0.09 -5.46 4.30
C PHE A 83 -1.36 -6.01 3.66
N LEU A 84 -2.06 -5.15 2.91
CA LEU A 84 -3.15 -5.51 2.02
C LEU A 84 -2.62 -5.61 0.59
N SER A 85 -2.61 -6.82 0.03
CA SER A 85 -2.35 -7.05 -1.40
C SER A 85 -3.64 -7.42 -2.12
N GLY A 86 -3.84 -6.90 -3.32
CA GLY A 86 -5.00 -7.22 -4.16
C GLY A 86 -5.08 -8.72 -4.55
N ASP A 87 -3.94 -9.41 -4.58
CA ASP A 87 -3.85 -10.82 -5.00
C ASP A 87 -4.07 -11.83 -3.87
N THR A 88 -4.30 -11.39 -2.63
CA THR A 88 -4.35 -12.31 -1.50
C THR A 88 -5.75 -12.88 -1.29
N GLY A 89 -5.99 -14.09 -1.75
CA GLY A 89 -7.25 -14.82 -1.57
C GLY A 89 -7.66 -14.99 -0.10
N LEU A 90 -8.96 -15.08 0.14
CA LEU A 90 -9.54 -15.45 1.43
C LEU A 90 -9.92 -16.93 1.43
N TYR A 91 -9.95 -17.55 2.61
CA TYR A 91 -10.43 -18.92 2.77
C TYR A 91 -11.96 -18.98 2.66
N ALA A 92 -12.47 -19.46 1.53
CA ALA A 92 -13.90 -19.47 1.20
C ALA A 92 -14.79 -20.12 2.25
N ARG A 93 -14.28 -21.17 2.94
CA ARG A 93 -15.02 -21.97 3.92
C ARG A 93 -15.09 -21.33 5.31
N LEU A 94 -14.21 -20.41 5.64
CA LEU A 94 -14.21 -19.69 6.91
C LEU A 94 -15.22 -18.55 6.89
N THR A 95 -15.74 -18.19 8.07
CA THR A 95 -16.45 -16.93 8.25
C THR A 95 -15.47 -15.74 8.24
N ALA A 96 -15.99 -14.51 8.14
CA ALA A 96 -15.16 -13.32 8.27
C ALA A 96 -14.47 -13.30 9.65
N ARG A 97 -15.21 -13.58 10.74
CA ARG A 97 -14.67 -13.66 12.11
C ARG A 97 -13.58 -14.71 12.23
N GLU A 98 -13.82 -15.93 11.76
CA GLU A 98 -12.82 -17.01 11.79
C GLU A 98 -11.56 -16.65 11.01
N THR A 99 -11.71 -16.01 9.85
CA THR A 99 -10.59 -15.53 9.05
C THR A 99 -9.73 -14.54 9.83
N ILE A 100 -10.34 -13.52 10.44
CA ILE A 100 -9.60 -12.50 11.20
C ILE A 100 -8.96 -13.13 12.44
N THR A 101 -9.67 -14.01 13.15
CA THR A 101 -9.16 -14.74 14.31
C THR A 101 -7.95 -15.58 13.96
N TYR A 102 -8.00 -16.31 12.85
CA TYR A 102 -6.88 -17.11 12.36
C TYR A 102 -5.61 -16.26 12.15
N PHE A 103 -5.74 -15.10 11.50
CA PHE A 103 -4.60 -14.20 11.30
C PHE A 103 -4.12 -13.57 12.61
N GLY A 104 -5.02 -13.19 13.52
CA GLY A 104 -4.64 -12.72 14.85
C GLY A 104 -3.76 -13.72 15.60
N ARG A 105 -4.14 -15.00 15.57
CA ARG A 105 -3.33 -16.08 16.17
C ARG A 105 -1.98 -16.29 15.48
N LEU A 106 -1.89 -16.11 14.15
CA LEU A 106 -0.60 -16.18 13.43
C LEU A 106 0.38 -15.07 13.86
N TYR A 107 -0.13 -13.96 14.36
CA TYR A 107 0.66 -12.86 14.93
C TYR A 107 0.84 -12.95 16.44
N ASP A 108 0.54 -14.10 17.06
CA ASP A 108 0.66 -14.35 18.51
C ASP A 108 -0.22 -13.38 19.35
N VAL A 109 -1.32 -12.85 18.81
CA VAL A 109 -2.26 -12.00 19.55
C VAL A 109 -3.14 -12.87 20.45
N PRO A 110 -3.29 -12.57 21.75
CA PRO A 110 -4.16 -13.32 22.66
C PRO A 110 -5.63 -13.28 22.20
N ASP A 111 -6.36 -14.40 22.35
CA ASP A 111 -7.75 -14.54 21.84
C ASP A 111 -8.69 -13.44 22.37
N ALA A 112 -8.56 -13.02 23.63
CA ALA A 112 -9.35 -11.93 24.20
C ALA A 112 -9.11 -10.61 23.46
N LYS A 113 -7.83 -10.33 23.12
CA LYS A 113 -7.46 -9.13 22.36
C LYS A 113 -7.91 -9.21 20.91
N ILE A 114 -7.86 -10.40 20.29
CA ILE A 114 -8.39 -10.62 18.94
C ILE A 114 -9.88 -10.28 18.91
N THR A 115 -10.66 -10.73 19.90
CA THR A 115 -12.09 -10.42 19.97
C THR A 115 -12.36 -8.93 20.06
N GLU A 116 -11.64 -8.22 20.94
CA GLU A 116 -11.73 -6.76 21.08
C GLU A 116 -11.40 -6.05 19.76
N ARG A 117 -10.31 -6.46 19.09
CA ARG A 117 -9.88 -5.88 17.81
C ARG A 117 -10.86 -6.17 16.67
N ILE A 118 -11.47 -7.35 16.64
CA ILE A 118 -12.51 -7.67 15.65
C ILE A 118 -13.69 -6.72 15.79
N GLU A 119 -14.21 -6.50 16.99
CA GLU A 119 -15.35 -5.60 17.22
C GLU A 119 -15.00 -4.15 16.86
N GLU A 120 -13.80 -3.68 17.23
CA GLU A 120 -13.33 -2.34 16.88
C GLU A 120 -13.23 -2.15 15.36
N VAL A 121 -12.53 -3.05 14.66
CA VAL A 121 -12.34 -2.97 13.22
C VAL A 121 -13.65 -3.17 12.46
N ALA A 122 -14.51 -4.06 12.96
CA ALA A 122 -15.83 -4.30 12.37
C ALA A 122 -16.71 -3.04 12.43
N GLY A 123 -16.69 -2.31 13.55
CA GLY A 123 -17.40 -1.04 13.68
C GLY A 123 -16.93 0.00 12.66
N PHE A 124 -15.59 0.15 12.48
CA PHE A 124 -15.04 1.10 11.50
C PHE A 124 -15.36 0.73 10.05
N LEU A 125 -15.27 -0.55 9.72
CA LEU A 125 -15.49 -1.04 8.37
C LEU A 125 -16.96 -1.40 8.08
N SER A 126 -17.87 -1.23 9.06
CA SER A 126 -19.29 -1.64 8.97
C SER A 126 -19.40 -3.11 8.51
N MET A 127 -18.88 -4.02 9.35
CA MET A 127 -18.83 -5.46 9.06
C MET A 127 -19.75 -6.30 9.96
N GLU A 128 -20.41 -5.70 10.94
CA GLU A 128 -21.15 -6.36 12.02
C GLU A 128 -22.17 -7.37 11.48
N GLU A 129 -22.89 -7.00 10.42
CA GLU A 129 -23.97 -7.83 9.84
C GLU A 129 -23.47 -9.10 9.14
N PHE A 130 -22.17 -9.18 8.82
CA PHE A 130 -21.64 -10.31 8.05
C PHE A 130 -20.42 -10.99 8.67
N LEU A 131 -20.02 -10.62 9.89
CA LEU A 131 -18.88 -11.23 10.59
C LEU A 131 -18.97 -12.76 10.65
N ASP A 132 -20.18 -13.29 10.89
CA ASP A 132 -20.40 -14.72 11.04
C ASP A 132 -20.89 -15.40 9.74
N ARG A 133 -20.85 -14.68 8.60
CA ARG A 133 -21.09 -15.25 7.27
C ARG A 133 -19.80 -15.79 6.68
N LYS A 134 -19.92 -16.93 5.96
CA LYS A 134 -18.77 -17.51 5.22
C LYS A 134 -18.34 -16.59 4.11
N VAL A 135 -17.03 -16.51 3.92
CA VAL A 135 -16.38 -15.66 2.90
C VAL A 135 -16.91 -15.94 1.49
N ASP A 136 -17.27 -17.18 1.19
CA ASP A 136 -17.80 -17.56 -0.14
C ASP A 136 -19.08 -16.79 -0.50
N PHE A 137 -19.91 -16.47 0.50
CA PHE A 137 -21.18 -15.74 0.34
C PHE A 137 -21.05 -14.21 0.46
N LEU A 138 -19.83 -13.67 0.56
CA LEU A 138 -19.61 -12.23 0.68
C LEU A 138 -19.44 -11.59 -0.71
N SER A 139 -19.93 -10.36 -0.84
CA SER A 139 -19.66 -9.52 -2.01
C SER A 139 -18.18 -9.15 -2.11
N THR A 140 -17.73 -8.63 -3.26
CA THR A 140 -16.35 -8.16 -3.44
C THR A 140 -15.98 -7.10 -2.40
N GLY A 141 -16.83 -6.12 -2.15
CA GLY A 141 -16.60 -5.10 -1.14
C GLY A 141 -16.53 -5.65 0.29
N MET A 142 -17.38 -6.63 0.64
CA MET A 142 -17.32 -7.31 1.92
C MET A 142 -16.02 -8.11 2.07
N LYS A 143 -15.59 -8.82 1.01
CA LYS A 143 -14.31 -9.55 0.98
C LYS A 143 -13.12 -8.60 1.17
N GLN A 144 -13.16 -7.43 0.56
CA GLN A 144 -12.12 -6.41 0.73
C GLN A 144 -12.03 -5.95 2.18
N LYS A 145 -13.17 -5.66 2.83
CA LYS A 145 -13.21 -5.30 4.26
C LYS A 145 -12.60 -6.41 5.14
N VAL A 146 -12.92 -7.68 4.89
CA VAL A 146 -12.31 -8.82 5.59
C VAL A 146 -10.80 -8.89 5.36
N SER A 147 -10.34 -8.62 4.12
CA SER A 147 -8.91 -8.59 3.77
C SER A 147 -8.16 -7.48 4.51
N ILE A 148 -8.77 -6.30 4.64
CA ILE A 148 -8.23 -5.21 5.46
C ILE A 148 -8.19 -5.64 6.92
N ALA A 149 -9.32 -6.09 7.49
CA ALA A 149 -9.43 -6.45 8.89
C ALA A 149 -8.39 -7.50 9.32
N ARG A 150 -8.20 -8.56 8.54
CA ARG A 150 -7.20 -9.59 8.84
C ARG A 150 -5.76 -9.07 8.79
N SER A 151 -5.47 -8.07 7.93
CA SER A 151 -4.12 -7.53 7.79
C SER A 151 -3.71 -6.61 8.93
N ILE A 152 -4.68 -6.16 9.74
CA ILE A 152 -4.49 -5.15 10.79
C ILE A 152 -4.90 -5.63 12.19
N VAL A 153 -5.39 -6.86 12.34
CA VAL A 153 -5.90 -7.39 13.62
C VAL A 153 -4.84 -7.35 14.74
N HIS A 154 -3.56 -7.45 14.40
CA HIS A 154 -2.43 -7.37 15.32
C HIS A 154 -1.99 -5.94 15.65
N ASP A 155 -2.75 -4.94 15.21
CA ASP A 155 -2.56 -3.50 15.47
C ASP A 155 -1.15 -2.95 15.11
N PRO A 156 -0.67 -3.18 13.89
CA PRO A 156 0.67 -2.77 13.51
C PRO A 156 0.80 -1.23 13.40
N PRO A 157 1.99 -0.66 13.67
CA PRO A 157 2.25 0.77 13.53
C PRO A 157 2.39 1.24 12.08
N VAL A 158 2.58 0.32 11.13
CA VAL A 158 2.72 0.62 9.70
C VAL A 158 1.65 -0.10 8.91
N MET A 159 0.98 0.63 8.01
CA MET A 159 -0.05 0.13 7.12
C MET A 159 0.37 0.30 5.67
N ILE A 160 0.32 -0.77 4.89
CA ILE A 160 0.58 -0.75 3.45
C ILE A 160 -0.63 -1.31 2.70
N PHE A 161 -1.19 -0.53 1.78
CA PHE A 161 -2.37 -0.89 1.01
C PHE A 161 -2.09 -0.82 -0.51
N ASP A 162 -2.22 -1.94 -1.20
CA ASP A 162 -2.09 -1.99 -2.66
C ASP A 162 -3.49 -1.82 -3.29
N GLU A 163 -3.75 -0.65 -3.86
CA GLU A 163 -5.01 -0.25 -4.50
C GLU A 163 -6.27 -0.60 -3.67
N PRO A 164 -6.42 -0.10 -2.44
CA PRO A 164 -7.40 -0.59 -1.47
C PRO A 164 -8.86 -0.39 -1.88
N THR A 165 -9.14 0.52 -2.80
CA THR A 165 -10.48 0.93 -3.25
C THR A 165 -10.81 0.48 -4.66
N SER A 166 -9.84 -0.14 -5.37
CA SER A 166 -10.01 -0.55 -6.77
C SER A 166 -11.17 -1.53 -6.95
N GLY A 167 -12.04 -1.26 -7.93
CA GLY A 167 -13.18 -2.12 -8.27
C GLY A 167 -14.32 -2.12 -7.24
N LEU A 168 -14.33 -1.19 -6.28
CA LEU A 168 -15.35 -1.10 -5.25
C LEU A 168 -16.41 -0.04 -5.58
N ASP A 169 -17.61 -0.22 -5.03
CA ASP A 169 -18.63 0.81 -5.06
C ASP A 169 -18.25 2.03 -4.19
N ILE A 170 -18.89 3.17 -4.46
CA ILE A 170 -18.57 4.46 -3.83
C ILE A 170 -18.68 4.42 -2.31
N LEU A 171 -19.69 3.72 -1.76
CA LEU A 171 -19.91 3.68 -0.31
C LEU A 171 -18.83 2.85 0.39
N THR A 172 -18.51 1.70 -0.17
CA THR A 172 -17.43 0.84 0.33
C THR A 172 -16.06 1.54 0.24
N ALA A 173 -15.75 2.18 -0.89
CA ALA A 173 -14.53 2.97 -1.06
C ALA A 173 -14.44 4.11 -0.02
N LYS A 174 -15.56 4.83 0.25
CA LYS A 174 -15.61 5.89 1.25
C LYS A 174 -15.31 5.37 2.67
N ASN A 175 -15.82 4.20 3.03
CA ASN A 175 -15.55 3.59 4.34
C ASN A 175 -14.05 3.25 4.48
N ILE A 176 -13.43 2.69 3.43
CA ILE A 176 -12.00 2.37 3.44
C ILE A 176 -11.16 3.64 3.55
N VAL A 177 -11.48 4.69 2.80
CA VAL A 177 -10.82 5.99 2.90
C VAL A 177 -10.92 6.57 4.32
N SER A 178 -12.08 6.49 4.94
CA SER A 178 -12.27 6.95 6.33
C SER A 178 -11.42 6.14 7.31
N PHE A 179 -11.32 4.84 7.08
CA PHE A 179 -10.45 3.95 7.87
C PHE A 179 -8.95 4.30 7.69
N VAL A 180 -8.50 4.55 6.46
CA VAL A 180 -7.11 4.98 6.17
C VAL A 180 -6.76 6.26 6.93
N ARG A 181 -7.67 7.26 6.92
CA ARG A 181 -7.49 8.50 7.68
C ARG A 181 -7.41 8.25 9.18
N LYS A 182 -8.28 7.40 9.71
CA LYS A 182 -8.21 7.03 11.12
C LYS A 182 -6.87 6.42 11.49
N CYS A 183 -6.31 5.56 10.66
CA CYS A 183 -4.98 4.99 10.89
C CYS A 183 -3.91 6.09 11.06
N ARG A 184 -3.94 7.13 10.22
CA ARG A 184 -3.07 8.30 10.35
C ARG A 184 -3.32 9.04 11.67
N ASP A 185 -4.58 9.31 11.97
CA ASP A 185 -4.98 10.08 13.16
C ASP A 185 -4.59 9.33 14.45
N ASP A 186 -4.54 8.00 14.41
CA ASP A 186 -4.00 7.12 15.47
C ASP A 186 -2.45 7.07 15.48
N GLY A 187 -1.78 7.91 14.67
CA GLY A 187 -0.30 8.03 14.63
C GLY A 187 0.41 6.95 13.82
N LYS A 188 -0.31 6.15 13.02
CA LYS A 188 0.30 5.12 12.19
C LYS A 188 0.92 5.71 10.92
N SER A 189 1.96 5.05 10.41
CA SER A 189 2.51 5.34 9.08
C SER A 189 1.69 4.62 8.02
N VAL A 190 1.17 5.33 7.03
CA VAL A 190 0.34 4.73 5.98
C VAL A 190 0.95 4.96 4.61
N LEU A 191 1.20 3.88 3.88
CA LEU A 191 1.58 3.90 2.47
C LEU A 191 0.47 3.22 1.67
N PHE A 192 -0.09 3.89 0.66
CA PHE A 192 -1.01 3.23 -0.25
C PHE A 192 -0.66 3.51 -1.70
N THR A 193 -1.01 2.56 -2.58
CA THR A 193 -0.89 2.77 -4.02
C THR A 193 -2.25 3.08 -4.61
N THR A 194 -2.26 3.92 -5.62
CA THR A 194 -3.40 4.11 -6.51
C THR A 194 -2.91 4.58 -7.88
N HIS A 195 -3.72 4.32 -8.90
CA HIS A 195 -3.56 4.94 -10.23
C HIS A 195 -4.61 6.03 -10.46
N ILE A 196 -5.45 6.33 -9.46
CA ILE A 196 -6.51 7.34 -9.51
C ILE A 196 -6.03 8.59 -8.76
N MET A 197 -5.57 9.61 -9.51
CA MET A 197 -4.96 10.81 -8.92
C MET A 197 -5.89 11.54 -7.96
N ARG A 198 -7.17 11.66 -8.28
CA ARG A 198 -8.20 12.27 -7.41
C ARG A 198 -8.37 11.57 -6.06
N GLU A 199 -8.08 10.28 -5.98
CA GLU A 199 -8.10 9.56 -4.71
C GLU A 199 -6.94 10.01 -3.82
N ALA A 200 -5.73 10.10 -4.39
CA ALA A 200 -4.58 10.60 -3.67
C ALA A 200 -4.76 12.05 -3.19
N GLU A 201 -5.28 12.94 -4.03
CA GLU A 201 -5.60 14.33 -3.65
C GLU A 201 -6.51 14.43 -2.43
N ARG A 202 -7.40 13.47 -2.26
CA ARG A 202 -8.36 13.46 -1.15
C ARG A 202 -7.79 12.89 0.15
N ILE A 203 -6.77 12.05 0.09
CA ILE A 203 -6.39 11.22 1.23
C ILE A 203 -4.94 11.49 1.67
N ALA A 204 -4.03 11.68 0.71
CA ALA A 204 -2.61 11.76 0.98
C ALA A 204 -2.20 13.10 1.59
N ASP A 205 -1.30 13.04 2.56
CA ASP A 205 -0.59 14.20 3.06
C ASP A 205 0.58 14.55 2.11
N ARG A 206 1.18 13.50 1.51
CA ARG A 206 2.27 13.63 0.54
C ARG A 206 2.17 12.54 -0.52
N VAL A 207 2.68 12.81 -1.71
CA VAL A 207 2.70 11.88 -2.82
C VAL A 207 4.14 11.54 -3.23
N VAL A 208 4.33 10.34 -3.74
CA VAL A 208 5.54 9.84 -4.40
C VAL A 208 5.11 9.35 -5.77
N MET A 209 5.48 10.06 -6.83
CA MET A 209 5.12 9.71 -8.20
C MET A 209 6.22 8.88 -8.84
N ILE A 210 5.85 7.75 -9.42
CA ILE A 210 6.80 6.85 -10.12
C ILE A 210 6.33 6.55 -11.53
N HIS A 211 7.30 6.40 -12.43
CA HIS A 211 7.07 5.96 -13.81
C HIS A 211 8.22 5.06 -14.25
N ALA A 212 7.91 3.95 -14.93
CA ALA A 212 8.92 3.02 -15.44
C ALA A 212 9.98 2.61 -14.39
N GLY A 213 9.56 2.39 -13.14
CA GLY A 213 10.44 2.01 -12.04
C GLY A 213 11.20 3.16 -11.38
N LYS A 214 11.14 4.37 -11.90
CA LYS A 214 11.90 5.53 -11.41
C LYS A 214 11.03 6.53 -10.68
N LEU A 215 11.64 7.25 -9.73
CA LEU A 215 11.01 8.38 -9.06
C LEU A 215 10.91 9.55 -10.06
N LEU A 216 9.69 10.06 -10.26
CA LEU A 216 9.45 11.31 -11.01
C LEU A 216 9.60 12.51 -10.09
N THR A 217 8.84 12.53 -9.02
CA THR A 217 8.83 13.58 -8.01
C THR A 217 8.20 13.08 -6.71
N GLN A 218 8.39 13.81 -5.63
CA GLN A 218 7.71 13.60 -4.36
C GLN A 218 7.56 14.92 -3.60
N GLY A 219 6.44 15.07 -2.90
CA GLY A 219 6.14 16.28 -2.12
C GLY A 219 4.70 16.30 -1.64
N THR A 220 4.33 17.34 -0.93
CA THR A 220 2.94 17.68 -0.65
C THR A 220 2.25 18.17 -1.91
N LEU A 221 0.92 18.14 -1.95
CA LEU A 221 0.16 18.66 -3.10
C LEU A 221 0.44 20.14 -3.35
N ASP A 222 0.57 20.94 -2.28
CA ASP A 222 0.82 22.37 -2.38
C ASP A 222 2.23 22.66 -2.92
N GLU A 223 3.25 21.90 -2.52
CA GLU A 223 4.61 22.00 -3.07
C GLU A 223 4.63 21.69 -4.56
N LEU A 224 3.99 20.59 -4.98
CA LEU A 224 3.97 20.18 -6.39
C LEU A 224 3.19 21.17 -7.28
N ARG A 225 2.08 21.71 -6.79
CA ARG A 225 1.31 22.77 -7.46
C ARG A 225 2.12 24.06 -7.61
N ALA A 226 2.84 24.45 -6.56
CA ALA A 226 3.69 25.64 -6.60
C ALA A 226 4.89 25.48 -7.54
N GLU A 227 5.48 24.27 -7.64
CA GLU A 227 6.59 24.00 -8.53
C GLU A 227 6.19 23.99 -10.02
N THR A 228 4.98 23.48 -10.33
CA THR A 228 4.56 23.26 -11.73
C THR A 228 3.59 24.32 -12.25
N ASP A 229 3.03 25.16 -11.39
CA ASP A 229 1.90 26.07 -11.71
C ASP A 229 0.66 25.35 -12.26
N LEU A 230 0.49 24.06 -11.88
CA LEU A 230 -0.64 23.19 -12.25
C LEU A 230 -1.47 22.84 -11.02
N ASN A 231 -2.78 22.67 -11.21
CA ASN A 231 -3.71 22.41 -10.10
C ASN A 231 -4.02 20.90 -9.92
N ASP A 232 -4.20 20.19 -11.03
CA ASP A 232 -4.63 18.78 -11.03
C ASP A 232 -3.43 17.84 -11.01
N LEU A 233 -3.49 16.81 -10.18
CA LEU A 233 -2.43 15.79 -10.07
C LEU A 233 -2.21 14.99 -11.35
N ASP A 234 -3.26 14.83 -12.16
CA ASP A 234 -3.15 14.20 -13.49
C ASP A 234 -2.21 15.02 -14.40
N ASP A 235 -2.39 16.35 -14.46
CA ASP A 235 -1.57 17.25 -15.27
C ASP A 235 -0.13 17.33 -14.72
N ILE A 236 0.03 17.39 -13.40
CA ILE A 236 1.34 17.35 -12.74
C ILE A 236 2.08 16.05 -13.08
N PHE A 237 1.40 14.91 -13.06
CA PHE A 237 1.99 13.62 -13.43
C PHE A 237 2.47 13.63 -14.89
N VAL A 238 1.66 14.10 -15.83
CA VAL A 238 2.02 14.21 -17.25
C VAL A 238 3.23 15.14 -17.43
N TYR A 239 3.24 16.29 -16.76
CA TYR A 239 4.38 17.22 -16.80
C TYR A 239 5.71 16.55 -16.44
N TYR A 240 5.77 15.79 -15.35
CA TYR A 240 6.99 15.10 -14.95
C TYR A 240 7.35 13.91 -15.84
N VAL A 241 6.36 13.21 -16.41
CA VAL A 241 6.61 12.17 -17.41
C VAL A 241 7.24 12.76 -18.66
N ASP A 242 6.72 13.89 -19.18
CA ASP A 242 7.26 14.53 -20.37
C ASP A 242 8.66 15.13 -20.12
N LYS A 243 8.91 15.67 -18.93
CA LYS A 243 10.24 16.11 -18.50
C LYS A 243 11.24 14.94 -18.49
N LEU A 244 10.88 13.79 -17.95
CA LEU A 244 11.72 12.58 -17.93
C LEU A 244 12.06 12.10 -19.36
N LYS A 245 11.07 12.14 -20.28
CA LYS A 245 11.28 11.79 -21.70
C LYS A 245 12.25 12.76 -22.38
N ALA A 246 12.12 14.08 -22.12
CA ALA A 246 13.00 15.09 -22.69
C ALA A 246 14.47 14.93 -22.22
N GLU A 247 14.70 14.38 -21.03
CA GLU A 247 16.01 14.06 -20.48
C GLU A 247 16.61 12.75 -21.04
N GLY A 248 15.94 12.08 -22.00
CA GLY A 248 16.42 10.87 -22.68
C GLY A 248 16.39 9.58 -21.85
N VAL A 249 15.73 9.59 -20.70
CA VAL A 249 15.72 8.47 -19.74
C VAL A 249 14.59 7.48 -20.00
N ALA A 250 13.62 7.80 -20.89
CA ALA A 250 12.35 7.07 -21.03
C ALA A 250 12.16 6.28 -22.35
N ASP A 251 13.13 6.28 -23.28
CA ASP A 251 12.94 5.64 -24.60
C ASP A 251 13.05 4.10 -24.62
N GLU A 252 13.32 3.43 -23.49
CA GLU A 252 13.52 1.97 -23.48
C GLU A 252 12.29 1.15 -23.08
N LEU A 253 11.13 1.76 -22.84
CA LEU A 253 9.95 1.06 -22.26
C LEU A 253 8.63 1.37 -23.01
N ALA A 254 8.64 1.40 -24.34
CA ALA A 254 7.43 1.37 -25.16
C ALA A 254 7.06 -0.07 -25.54
#